data_1bba258ef2ad185188d2a5bee9858065
#
_entry.id   1bba258ef2ad185188d2a5bee9858065
#
_cell.length_a   1.000
_cell.length_b   1.000
_cell.length_c   1.000
_cell.angle_alpha   90.00
_cell.angle_beta   90.00
_cell.angle_gamma   90.00
#
_symmetry.space_group_name_H-M   'P 1'
#
loop_
_entity.id
_entity.type
_entity.pdbx_description
1 polymer ?
#
loop_
_entity_poly.entity_id
_entity_poly.type
_entity_poly.pdbx_seq_one_letter_code
_entity_poly.pdbx_strand_id
1 'polypeptide(L)'
;MPTYTIFAGVNGAGKTSIYKSIYYNENKDEKRINTDEMVARIGSWKDSNLQIKCAREAVKLIKMYILEGISFNQETTLSGKSMIKNIKLAKQNGFYVVINYIDVENPEVAKERVKFRVNNGGHGIPDEDIERRYYDSLNNLKHVIEICDEINIYDNTEMFKEIIDFKNGSIIWIDKKVPSWANDILQNS
;
A
#
# COMPACT_ATOMS: atom_id res chain seq x y z
N MET A 1 -21.76 0.53 -5.77
CA MET A 1 -20.89 1.46 -5.02
C MET A 1 -19.48 1.27 -5.54
N PRO A 2 -18.78 2.32 -5.99
CA PRO A 2 -17.42 2.17 -6.47
C PRO A 2 -16.48 1.80 -5.33
N THR A 3 -15.39 1.07 -5.64
CA THR A 3 -14.41 0.59 -4.67
C THR A 3 -13.04 1.20 -4.95
N TYR A 4 -12.36 1.63 -3.91
CA TYR A 4 -10.96 2.02 -3.93
C TYR A 4 -10.15 1.04 -3.09
N THR A 5 -9.44 0.12 -3.76
CA THR A 5 -8.60 -0.89 -3.12
C THR A 5 -7.16 -0.43 -3.05
N ILE A 6 -6.56 -0.44 -1.87
CA ILE A 6 -5.20 0.05 -1.63
C ILE A 6 -4.32 -1.10 -1.16
N PHE A 7 -3.24 -1.37 -1.89
CA PHE A 7 -2.16 -2.26 -1.46
C PHE A 7 -1.06 -1.41 -0.85
N ALA A 8 -0.99 -1.39 0.47
CA ALA A 8 -0.13 -0.51 1.25
C ALA A 8 0.97 -1.27 2.00
N GLY A 9 2.02 -0.54 2.41
CA GLY A 9 3.14 -1.08 3.19
C GLY A 9 4.50 -0.69 2.62
N VAL A 10 5.57 -0.94 3.37
CA VAL A 10 6.92 -0.51 3.00
C VAL A 10 7.41 -1.12 1.67
N ASN A 11 8.41 -0.50 1.07
CA ASN A 11 9.11 -1.09 -0.07
C ASN A 11 9.80 -2.40 0.36
N GLY A 12 9.65 -3.47 -0.41
CA GLY A 12 10.15 -4.80 -0.05
C GLY A 12 9.18 -5.67 0.74
N ALA A 13 8.04 -5.15 1.22
CA ALA A 13 7.04 -5.93 1.94
C ALA A 13 6.32 -7.00 1.11
N GLY A 14 6.35 -6.91 -0.23
CA GLY A 14 5.74 -7.92 -1.11
C GLY A 14 4.37 -7.55 -1.69
N LYS A 15 3.96 -6.29 -1.63
CA LYS A 15 2.66 -5.79 -2.15
C LYS A 15 2.32 -6.26 -3.56
N THR A 16 3.24 -6.07 -4.51
CA THR A 16 3.04 -6.45 -5.91
C THR A 16 2.84 -7.96 -6.08
N SER A 17 3.56 -8.78 -5.30
CA SER A 17 3.43 -10.24 -5.34
C SER A 17 2.04 -10.67 -4.89
N ILE A 18 1.55 -10.08 -3.80
CA ILE A 18 0.23 -10.37 -3.24
C ILE A 18 -0.88 -9.90 -4.19
N TYR A 19 -0.78 -8.67 -4.71
CA TYR A 19 -1.69 -8.20 -5.74
C TYR A 19 -1.83 -9.21 -6.89
N LYS A 20 -0.70 -9.71 -7.41
CA LYS A 20 -0.70 -10.65 -8.53
C LYS A 20 -1.26 -12.02 -8.19
N SER A 21 -1.02 -12.52 -6.97
CA SER A 21 -1.39 -13.88 -6.59
C SER A 21 -2.84 -14.04 -6.16
N ILE A 22 -3.42 -13.07 -5.49
CA ILE A 22 -4.76 -13.19 -4.90
C ILE A 22 -5.80 -12.22 -5.46
N TYR A 23 -5.41 -11.06 -5.98
CA TYR A 23 -6.36 -10.04 -6.39
C TYR A 23 -6.52 -9.93 -7.90
N TYR A 24 -5.43 -9.98 -8.65
CA TYR A 24 -5.41 -9.70 -10.10
C TYR A 24 -6.35 -10.59 -10.90
N ASN A 25 -6.43 -11.87 -10.60
CA ASN A 25 -7.21 -12.82 -11.41
C ASN A 25 -8.72 -12.54 -11.37
N GLU A 26 -9.22 -12.02 -10.27
CA GLU A 26 -10.63 -11.68 -10.07
C GLU A 26 -10.96 -10.26 -10.54
N ASN A 27 -9.95 -9.38 -10.68
CA ASN A 27 -10.13 -7.95 -10.94
C ASN A 27 -9.30 -7.45 -12.15
N LYS A 28 -9.21 -8.25 -13.22
CA LYS A 28 -8.36 -7.97 -14.41
C LYS A 28 -8.69 -6.66 -15.12
N ASP A 29 -9.95 -6.27 -15.12
CA ASP A 29 -10.44 -5.07 -15.81
C ASP A 29 -10.42 -3.82 -14.93
N GLU A 30 -10.08 -3.95 -13.66
CA GLU A 30 -10.01 -2.83 -12.74
C GLU A 30 -8.83 -1.89 -13.07
N LYS A 31 -9.07 -0.59 -12.98
CA LYS A 31 -8.00 0.42 -13.19
C LYS A 31 -6.96 0.30 -12.09
N ARG A 32 -5.68 0.22 -12.48
CA ARG A 32 -4.56 0.07 -11.56
C ARG A 32 -3.61 1.27 -11.61
N ILE A 33 -3.24 1.77 -10.43
CA ILE A 33 -2.25 2.82 -10.26
C ILE A 33 -1.09 2.26 -9.43
N ASN A 34 0.07 2.12 -10.07
CA ASN A 34 1.34 1.79 -9.44
C ASN A 34 2.44 2.62 -10.14
N THR A 35 3.02 3.58 -9.42
CA THR A 35 4.01 4.50 -9.98
C THR A 35 5.27 3.80 -10.47
N ASP A 36 5.70 2.73 -9.79
CA ASP A 36 6.88 1.94 -10.20
C ASP A 36 6.61 1.22 -11.54
N GLU A 37 5.41 0.65 -11.71
CA GLU A 37 4.97 0.05 -12.98
C GLU A 37 4.83 1.10 -14.08
N MET A 38 4.32 2.30 -13.77
CA MET A 38 4.22 3.41 -14.73
C MET A 38 5.60 3.84 -15.23
N VAL A 39 6.59 3.99 -14.35
CA VAL A 39 7.97 4.29 -14.72
C VAL A 39 8.56 3.17 -15.57
N ALA A 40 8.40 1.92 -15.17
CA ALA A 40 8.96 0.76 -15.88
C ALA A 40 8.46 0.60 -17.33
N ARG A 41 7.24 1.09 -17.63
CA ARG A 41 6.66 1.06 -18.99
C ARG A 41 7.30 2.07 -19.95
N ILE A 42 7.88 3.17 -19.45
CA ILE A 42 8.33 4.29 -20.28
C ILE A 42 9.84 4.59 -20.15
N GLY A 43 10.54 3.98 -19.19
CA GLY A 43 11.98 4.20 -19.04
C GLY A 43 12.58 3.56 -17.79
N SER A 44 13.70 4.13 -17.34
CA SER A 44 14.46 3.63 -16.22
C SER A 44 14.02 4.27 -14.90
N TRP A 45 13.91 3.45 -13.85
CA TRP A 45 13.68 3.92 -12.49
C TRP A 45 14.78 4.86 -11.94
N LYS A 46 15.96 4.88 -12.56
CA LYS A 46 17.06 5.79 -12.23
C LYS A 46 16.83 7.24 -12.71
N ASP A 47 15.84 7.44 -13.58
CA ASP A 47 15.48 8.77 -14.08
C ASP A 47 14.49 9.45 -13.13
N SER A 48 14.99 10.40 -12.33
CA SER A 48 14.20 11.14 -11.35
C SER A 48 13.11 12.00 -11.99
N ASN A 49 13.33 12.54 -13.20
CA ASN A 49 12.33 13.33 -13.92
C ASN A 49 11.13 12.46 -14.31
N LEU A 50 11.42 11.22 -14.73
CA LEU A 50 10.41 10.25 -15.07
C LEU A 50 9.57 9.84 -13.85
N GLN A 51 10.23 9.61 -12.71
CA GLN A 51 9.54 9.33 -11.45
C GLN A 51 8.59 10.47 -11.05
N ILE A 52 9.05 11.73 -11.13
CA ILE A 52 8.22 12.91 -10.81
C ILE A 52 7.03 13.01 -11.78
N LYS A 53 7.27 12.77 -13.09
CA LYS A 53 6.20 12.78 -14.10
C LYS A 53 5.14 11.72 -13.80
N CYS A 54 5.54 10.47 -13.54
CA CYS A 54 4.63 9.39 -13.20
C CYS A 54 3.87 9.64 -11.89
N ALA A 55 4.53 10.19 -10.87
CA ALA A 55 3.88 10.54 -9.60
C ALA A 55 2.79 11.62 -9.80
N ARG A 56 3.06 12.65 -10.61
CA ARG A 56 2.06 13.69 -10.96
C ARG A 56 0.89 13.12 -11.74
N GLU A 57 1.16 12.23 -12.68
CA GLU A 57 0.12 11.57 -13.47
C GLU A 57 -0.75 10.65 -12.58
N ALA A 58 -0.14 9.87 -11.69
CA ALA A 58 -0.87 9.06 -10.72
C ALA A 58 -1.83 9.89 -9.87
N VAL A 59 -1.40 11.07 -9.39
CA VAL A 59 -2.27 11.99 -8.62
C VAL A 59 -3.47 12.47 -9.45
N LYS A 60 -3.28 12.76 -10.75
CA LYS A 60 -4.38 13.17 -11.64
C LYS A 60 -5.36 12.02 -11.86
N LEU A 61 -4.86 10.82 -12.14
CA LEU A 61 -5.68 9.62 -12.36
C LEU A 61 -6.51 9.28 -11.12
N ILE A 62 -5.91 9.31 -9.92
CA ILE A 62 -6.64 9.07 -8.66
C ILE A 62 -7.81 10.04 -8.53
N LYS A 63 -7.57 11.35 -8.71
CA LYS A 63 -8.64 12.35 -8.61
C LYS A 63 -9.72 12.14 -9.67
N MET A 64 -9.33 11.86 -10.90
CA MET A 64 -10.27 11.59 -12.00
C MET A 64 -11.15 10.39 -11.66
N TYR A 65 -10.57 9.24 -11.26
CA TYR A 65 -11.34 8.04 -10.94
C TYR A 65 -12.29 8.27 -9.77
N ILE A 66 -11.86 9.02 -8.74
CA ILE A 66 -12.74 9.35 -7.61
C ILE A 66 -13.91 10.23 -8.07
N LEU A 67 -13.67 11.27 -8.85
CA LEU A 67 -14.72 12.19 -9.30
C LEU A 67 -15.70 11.54 -10.29
N GLU A 68 -15.23 10.60 -11.10
CA GLU A 68 -16.03 9.87 -12.09
C GLU A 68 -16.68 8.61 -11.51
N GLY A 69 -16.44 8.26 -10.25
CA GLY A 69 -17.00 7.07 -9.61
C GLY A 69 -16.49 5.76 -10.19
N ILE A 70 -15.25 5.74 -10.71
CA ILE A 70 -14.63 4.56 -11.33
C ILE A 70 -13.89 3.77 -10.26
N SER A 71 -14.19 2.48 -10.09
CA SER A 71 -13.44 1.58 -9.21
C SER A 71 -12.00 1.41 -9.68
N PHE A 72 -11.06 1.45 -8.74
CA PHE A 72 -9.64 1.31 -9.05
C PHE A 72 -8.84 0.76 -7.86
N ASN A 73 -7.65 0.22 -8.16
CA ASN A 73 -6.69 -0.12 -7.13
C ASN A 73 -5.41 0.71 -7.24
N GLN A 74 -4.77 0.88 -6.10
CA GLN A 74 -3.50 1.61 -6.00
C GLN A 74 -2.50 0.82 -5.16
N GLU A 75 -1.25 0.75 -5.62
CA GLU A 75 -0.12 0.32 -4.81
C GLU A 75 0.63 1.54 -4.27
N THR A 76 0.94 1.54 -2.97
CA THR A 76 1.56 2.68 -2.27
C THR A 76 2.36 2.23 -1.05
N THR A 77 3.29 3.06 -0.59
CA THR A 77 3.95 2.87 0.71
C THR A 77 3.12 3.38 1.88
N LEU A 78 2.03 4.09 1.66
CA LEU A 78 1.22 4.77 2.68
C LEU A 78 2.02 5.80 3.52
N SER A 79 3.25 6.13 3.16
CA SER A 79 4.12 7.03 3.93
C SER A 79 3.83 8.53 3.72
N GLY A 80 3.05 8.87 2.68
CA GLY A 80 2.75 10.26 2.34
C GLY A 80 1.40 10.75 2.86
N LYS A 81 1.34 11.98 3.39
CA LYS A 81 0.09 12.62 3.84
C LYS A 81 -0.97 12.78 2.73
N SER A 82 -0.57 12.75 1.45
CA SER A 82 -1.49 12.79 0.31
C SER A 82 -2.42 11.57 0.27
N MET A 83 -1.99 10.41 0.76
CA MET A 83 -2.80 9.21 0.81
C MET A 83 -4.04 9.38 1.70
N ILE A 84 -3.86 9.93 2.90
CA ILE A 84 -4.97 10.22 3.81
C ILE A 84 -5.98 11.18 3.16
N LYS A 85 -5.49 12.19 2.41
CA LYS A 85 -6.37 13.12 1.67
C LYS A 85 -7.17 12.41 0.58
N ASN A 86 -6.53 11.51 -0.16
CA ASN A 86 -7.18 10.74 -1.23
C ASN A 86 -8.24 9.78 -0.67
N ILE A 87 -7.95 9.11 0.46
CA ILE A 87 -8.90 8.24 1.17
C ILE A 87 -10.11 9.05 1.61
N LYS A 88 -9.91 10.20 2.27
CA LYS A 88 -11.01 11.09 2.68
C LYS A 88 -11.83 11.56 1.49
N LEU A 89 -11.20 11.95 0.40
CA LEU A 89 -11.88 12.37 -0.83
C LEU A 89 -12.72 11.23 -1.43
N ALA A 90 -12.20 10.01 -1.47
CA ALA A 90 -12.93 8.84 -1.95
C ALA A 90 -14.15 8.55 -1.07
N LYS A 91 -14.01 8.60 0.26
CA LYS A 91 -15.13 8.45 1.21
C LYS A 91 -16.21 9.52 1.00
N GLN A 92 -15.82 10.79 0.80
CA GLN A 92 -16.76 11.89 0.52
C GLN A 92 -17.51 11.70 -0.81
N ASN A 93 -16.93 10.96 -1.77
CA ASN A 93 -17.55 10.64 -3.05
C ASN A 93 -18.23 9.24 -3.08
N GLY A 94 -18.50 8.65 -1.92
CA GLY A 94 -19.29 7.42 -1.78
C GLY A 94 -18.56 6.14 -2.15
N PHE A 95 -17.23 6.14 -2.14
CA PHE A 95 -16.45 4.92 -2.33
C PHE A 95 -16.46 4.02 -1.10
N TYR A 96 -16.46 2.71 -1.34
CA TYR A 96 -16.04 1.71 -0.38
C TYR A 96 -14.51 1.62 -0.44
N VAL A 97 -13.84 1.90 0.68
CA VAL A 97 -12.36 1.95 0.73
C VAL A 97 -11.82 0.76 1.49
N VAL A 98 -11.02 -0.05 0.80
CA VAL A 98 -10.36 -1.26 1.34
C VAL A 98 -8.85 -1.05 1.35
N ILE A 99 -8.20 -1.33 2.46
CA ILE A 99 -6.73 -1.37 2.54
C ILE A 99 -6.27 -2.80 2.82
N ASN A 100 -5.43 -3.33 1.94
CA ASN A 100 -4.61 -4.51 2.20
C ASN A 100 -3.23 -3.98 2.62
N TYR A 101 -2.93 -4.02 3.90
CA TYR A 101 -1.68 -3.53 4.46
C TYR A 101 -0.71 -4.68 4.68
N ILE A 102 0.42 -4.66 4.00
CA ILE A 102 1.43 -5.71 4.05
C ILE A 102 2.72 -5.14 4.61
N ASP A 103 3.22 -5.71 5.69
CA ASP A 103 4.50 -5.32 6.23
C ASP A 103 5.36 -6.51 6.65
N VAL A 104 6.55 -6.21 7.14
CA VAL A 104 7.57 -7.15 7.62
C VAL A 104 8.04 -6.72 8.99
N GLU A 105 8.75 -7.60 9.70
CA GLU A 105 9.11 -7.41 11.11
C GLU A 105 9.85 -6.10 11.39
N ASN A 106 10.71 -5.66 10.49
CA ASN A 106 11.52 -4.46 10.67
C ASN A 106 12.05 -3.90 9.33
N PRO A 107 12.59 -2.68 9.31
CA PRO A 107 13.15 -2.07 8.10
C PRO A 107 14.32 -2.85 7.48
N GLU A 108 15.09 -3.59 8.26
CA GLU A 108 16.25 -4.35 7.80
C GLU A 108 15.83 -5.47 6.84
N VAL A 109 14.77 -6.22 7.18
CA VAL A 109 14.17 -7.22 6.29
C VAL A 109 13.72 -6.59 4.97
N ALA A 110 13.09 -5.41 5.04
CA ALA A 110 12.66 -4.67 3.87
C ALA A 110 13.85 -4.23 2.98
N LYS A 111 14.92 -3.70 3.59
CA LYS A 111 16.16 -3.28 2.90
C LYS A 111 16.84 -4.46 2.20
N GLU A 112 16.97 -5.60 2.87
CA GLU A 112 17.56 -6.80 2.28
C GLU A 112 16.79 -7.28 1.05
N ARG A 113 15.46 -7.28 1.09
CA ARG A 113 14.61 -7.66 -0.04
C ARG A 113 14.72 -6.67 -1.21
N VAL A 114 14.83 -5.38 -0.93
CA VAL A 114 15.06 -4.38 -1.96
C VAL A 114 16.44 -4.56 -2.59
N LYS A 115 17.50 -4.82 -1.80
CA LYS A 115 18.85 -5.14 -2.31
C LYS A 115 18.85 -6.38 -3.21
N PHE A 116 18.18 -7.45 -2.78
CA PHE A 116 18.03 -8.66 -3.59
C PHE A 116 17.32 -8.36 -4.92
N ARG A 117 16.24 -7.58 -4.89
CA ARG A 117 15.51 -7.15 -6.09
C ARG A 117 16.40 -6.35 -7.05
N VAL A 118 17.21 -5.41 -6.54
CA VAL A 118 18.13 -4.60 -7.35
C VAL A 118 19.19 -5.47 -8.01
N ASN A 119 19.75 -6.43 -7.30
CA ASN A 119 20.73 -7.37 -7.85
C ASN A 119 20.15 -8.22 -9.01
N ASN A 120 18.82 -8.40 -9.03
CA ASN A 120 18.08 -9.04 -10.11
C ASN A 120 17.50 -8.07 -11.14
N GLY A 121 18.02 -6.82 -11.22
CA GLY A 121 17.64 -5.84 -12.22
C GLY A 121 16.37 -5.04 -11.92
N GLY A 122 15.82 -5.15 -10.71
CA GLY A 122 14.62 -4.43 -10.30
C GLY A 122 14.88 -3.02 -9.76
N HIS A 123 13.80 -2.34 -9.41
CA HIS A 123 13.80 -0.97 -8.89
C HIS A 123 14.43 -0.89 -7.48
N GLY A 124 15.36 0.05 -7.32
CA GLY A 124 16.03 0.34 -6.05
C GLY A 124 15.51 1.61 -5.38
N ILE A 125 15.71 1.66 -4.06
CA ILE A 125 15.38 2.81 -3.22
C ILE A 125 16.49 2.94 -2.19
N PRO A 126 16.92 4.17 -1.80
CA PRO A 126 17.88 4.37 -0.73
C PRO A 126 17.42 3.74 0.59
N ASP A 127 18.36 3.14 1.34
CA ASP A 127 18.07 2.47 2.62
C ASP A 127 17.41 3.41 3.63
N GLU A 128 17.85 4.68 3.69
CA GLU A 128 17.28 5.71 4.56
C GLU A 128 15.80 6.01 4.23
N ASP A 129 15.45 5.99 2.95
CA ASP A 129 14.07 6.17 2.50
C ASP A 129 13.19 4.98 2.87
N ILE A 130 13.72 3.75 2.81
CA ILE A 130 12.98 2.54 3.22
C ILE A 130 12.67 2.63 4.71
N GLU A 131 13.66 2.95 5.53
CA GLU A 131 13.51 3.07 6.98
C GLU A 131 12.49 4.15 7.36
N ARG A 132 12.64 5.35 6.81
CA ARG A 132 11.69 6.44 7.05
C ARG A 132 10.26 6.05 6.64
N ARG A 133 10.09 5.45 5.45
CA ARG A 133 8.78 5.03 4.94
C ARG A 133 8.16 3.90 5.75
N TYR A 134 8.96 3.03 6.36
CA TYR A 134 8.47 1.99 7.26
C TYR A 134 7.70 2.59 8.44
N TYR A 135 8.32 3.51 9.17
CA TYR A 135 7.69 4.14 10.33
C TYR A 135 6.56 5.11 9.95
N ASP A 136 6.75 5.89 8.88
CA ASP A 136 5.69 6.78 8.37
C ASP A 136 4.45 5.98 7.93
N SER A 137 4.65 4.83 7.31
CA SER A 137 3.58 3.93 6.86
C SER A 137 2.75 3.41 8.03
N LEU A 138 3.40 2.86 9.06
CA LEU A 138 2.77 2.37 10.28
C LEU A 138 2.01 3.48 11.02
N ASN A 139 2.62 4.66 11.12
CA ASN A 139 1.97 5.80 11.75
C ASN A 139 0.73 6.26 10.96
N ASN A 140 0.82 6.33 9.63
CA ASN A 140 -0.32 6.71 8.79
C ASN A 140 -1.43 5.64 8.79
N LEU A 141 -1.08 4.35 8.92
CA LEU A 141 -2.07 3.27 9.05
C LEU A 141 -3.00 3.52 10.24
N LYS A 142 -2.46 3.88 11.41
CA LYS A 142 -3.26 4.20 12.60
C LYS A 142 -4.28 5.31 12.34
N HIS A 143 -3.91 6.30 11.53
CA HIS A 143 -4.80 7.43 11.19
C HIS A 143 -5.90 7.09 10.18
N VAL A 144 -5.80 6.00 9.45
CA VAL A 144 -6.80 5.63 8.44
C VAL A 144 -7.74 4.51 8.89
N ILE A 145 -7.46 3.85 10.01
CA ILE A 145 -8.29 2.74 10.54
C ILE A 145 -9.75 3.18 10.70
N GLU A 146 -9.99 4.35 11.30
CA GLU A 146 -11.35 4.87 11.51
C GLU A 146 -12.01 5.43 10.25
N ILE A 147 -11.24 5.66 9.17
CA ILE A 147 -11.74 6.31 7.95
C ILE A 147 -12.15 5.29 6.90
N CYS A 148 -11.44 4.16 6.84
CA CYS A 148 -11.66 3.10 5.86
C CYS A 148 -12.80 2.18 6.26
N ASP A 149 -13.45 1.57 5.26
CA ASP A 149 -14.51 0.59 5.51
C ASP A 149 -13.93 -0.76 5.93
N GLU A 150 -12.78 -1.14 5.36
CA GLU A 150 -12.12 -2.41 5.62
C GLU A 150 -10.60 -2.27 5.56
N ILE A 151 -9.91 -2.89 6.50
CA ILE A 151 -8.45 -2.97 6.51
C ILE A 151 -8.04 -4.38 6.89
N ASN A 152 -7.32 -5.05 5.99
CA ASN A 152 -6.77 -6.38 6.18
C ASN A 152 -5.25 -6.24 6.34
N ILE A 153 -4.70 -6.67 7.46
CA ILE A 153 -3.28 -6.53 7.79
C ILE A 153 -2.58 -7.88 7.67
N TYR A 154 -1.49 -7.89 6.94
CA TYR A 154 -0.69 -9.07 6.63
C TYR A 154 0.75 -8.90 7.10
N ASP A 155 1.28 -9.91 7.78
CA ASP A 155 2.71 -10.08 7.98
C ASP A 155 3.29 -10.92 6.83
N ASN A 156 4.38 -10.45 6.26
CA ASN A 156 5.11 -11.15 5.22
C ASN A 156 6.61 -11.29 5.59
N THR A 157 6.92 -11.44 6.86
CA THR A 157 8.31 -11.58 7.34
C THR A 157 8.92 -12.89 6.85
N GLU A 158 8.33 -14.01 7.18
CA GLU A 158 8.78 -15.34 6.74
C GLU A 158 7.84 -15.89 5.67
N MET A 159 6.55 -15.86 5.95
CA MET A 159 5.49 -16.38 5.11
C MET A 159 4.30 -15.44 5.17
N PHE A 160 3.70 -15.17 4.00
CA PHE A 160 2.51 -14.32 3.93
C PHE A 160 1.37 -14.85 4.79
N LYS A 161 0.94 -14.05 5.75
CA LYS A 161 -0.07 -14.40 6.72
C LYS A 161 -0.93 -13.20 7.09
N GLU A 162 -2.23 -13.35 7.07
CA GLU A 162 -3.17 -12.40 7.63
C GLU A 162 -3.08 -12.42 9.16
N ILE A 163 -3.11 -11.25 9.79
CA ILE A 163 -2.91 -11.12 11.23
C ILE A 163 -3.98 -10.30 11.94
N ILE A 164 -4.60 -9.32 11.29
CA ILE A 164 -5.66 -8.50 11.88
C ILE A 164 -6.59 -8.01 10.76
N ASP A 165 -7.92 -8.06 11.01
CA ASP A 165 -8.91 -7.44 10.15
C ASP A 165 -9.74 -6.42 10.90
N PHE A 166 -9.92 -5.26 10.26
CA PHE A 166 -10.79 -4.19 10.72
C PHE A 166 -11.96 -3.99 9.77
N LYS A 167 -13.11 -3.67 10.35
CA LYS A 167 -14.27 -3.19 9.61
C LYS A 167 -14.88 -2.00 10.33
N ASN A 168 -15.01 -0.87 9.60
CA ASN A 168 -15.52 0.40 10.15
C ASN A 168 -14.81 0.80 11.47
N GLY A 169 -13.49 0.70 11.51
CA GLY A 169 -12.66 1.06 12.64
C GLY A 169 -12.60 0.03 13.79
N SER A 170 -13.39 -1.06 13.73
CA SER A 170 -13.42 -2.08 14.76
C SER A 170 -12.71 -3.35 14.31
N ILE A 171 -11.98 -4.01 15.22
CA ILE A 171 -11.37 -5.31 14.95
C ILE A 171 -12.48 -6.36 14.83
N ILE A 172 -12.51 -7.07 13.71
CA ILE A 172 -13.44 -8.19 13.47
C ILE A 172 -12.76 -9.54 13.55
N TRP A 173 -11.45 -9.58 13.35
CA TRP A 173 -10.65 -10.79 13.47
C TRP A 173 -9.20 -10.45 13.85
N ILE A 174 -8.56 -11.32 14.63
CA ILE A 174 -7.17 -11.21 15.02
C ILE A 174 -6.56 -12.62 15.15
N ASP A 175 -5.36 -12.79 14.62
CA ASP A 175 -4.60 -14.04 14.76
C ASP A 175 -4.10 -14.24 16.20
N LYS A 176 -3.92 -15.50 16.58
CA LYS A 176 -3.37 -15.88 17.92
C LYS A 176 -1.94 -15.42 18.15
N LYS A 177 -1.19 -15.18 17.07
CA LYS A 177 0.22 -14.73 17.09
C LYS A 177 0.37 -13.48 16.23
N VAL A 178 0.16 -12.33 16.83
CA VAL A 178 0.43 -11.03 16.20
C VAL A 178 1.92 -10.72 16.39
N PRO A 179 2.67 -10.37 15.32
CA PRO A 179 4.07 -9.99 15.43
C PRO A 179 4.23 -8.65 16.16
N SER A 180 5.42 -8.44 16.76
CA SER A 180 5.69 -7.27 17.61
C SER A 180 5.47 -5.94 16.91
N TRP A 181 5.79 -5.84 15.62
CA TRP A 181 5.62 -4.62 14.83
C TRP A 181 4.15 -4.15 14.73
N ALA A 182 3.20 -5.09 14.83
CA ALA A 182 1.78 -4.79 14.75
C ALA A 182 1.11 -4.52 16.11
N ASN A 183 1.82 -4.72 17.23
CA ASN A 183 1.25 -4.50 18.57
C ASN A 183 0.77 -3.05 18.79
N ASP A 184 1.50 -2.07 18.27
CA ASP A 184 1.13 -0.67 18.37
C ASP A 184 -0.17 -0.30 17.64
N ILE A 185 -0.58 -1.13 16.67
CA ILE A 185 -1.84 -0.96 15.95
C ILE A 185 -3.01 -1.31 16.87
N LEU A 186 -2.83 -2.35 17.69
CA LEU A 186 -3.85 -2.84 18.62
C LEU A 186 -4.09 -1.89 19.82
N GLN A 187 -3.08 -1.10 20.22
CA GLN A 187 -3.18 -0.21 21.37
C GLN A 187 -4.03 1.05 21.12
N ASN A 188 -4.31 1.35 19.87
CA ASN A 188 -5.02 2.57 19.45
C ASN A 188 -6.39 2.26 18.79
N SER A 189 -6.88 1.03 18.96
CA SER A 189 -8.12 0.53 18.35
C SER A 189 -9.22 0.33 19.38
#